data_5543a2a9db1a907e83a2395f1a910b44
#
_entry.id   5543a2a9db1a907e83a2395f1a910b44
#
_cell.length_a   1.000
_cell.length_b   1.000
_cell.length_c   1.000
_cell.angle_alpha   90.00
_cell.angle_beta   90.00
_cell.angle_gamma   90.00
#
_symmetry.space_group_name_H-M   'P 1'
#
loop_
_entity.id
_entity.type
_entity.pdbx_description
1 polymer ?
#
loop_
_entity_poly.entity_id
_entity_poly.type
_entity_poly.pdbx_seq_one_letter_code
_entity_poly.pdbx_strand_id
1 'polypeptide(L)'
;MGKTSVKSVQMALQGKPDVEPTAAEVAANRFPQIKVTGPAGGAVLVLGNIDSGRQAWYSSERSIVFLNDGVVVGTHGSSPELQDMTLEGDSPFHALHRIADGTTVQRRYDVMPDYRYGMKVTGTLAILGKEKVHILESKRELLHVRERLQGDGWKRDNHYWVDPANGFIWKSIQAIAPDTSLEVVQLKPYSQDLQNR
;
A
#
# COMPACT_ATOMS: atom_id res chain seq x y z
N MET A 1 -18.64 -19.87 -38.01
CA MET A 1 -17.89 -20.29 -36.79
C MET A 1 -16.68 -19.37 -36.64
N GLY A 2 -16.58 -18.52 -35.64
CA GLY A 2 -15.41 -17.66 -35.44
C GLY A 2 -15.57 -16.36 -34.65
N LYS A 3 -16.71 -16.13 -33.97
CA LYS A 3 -16.91 -14.89 -33.20
C LYS A 3 -16.82 -15.03 -31.67
N THR A 4 -16.69 -16.26 -31.16
CA THR A 4 -16.65 -16.52 -29.71
C THR A 4 -15.22 -16.47 -29.13
N SER A 5 -14.21 -16.69 -29.95
CA SER A 5 -12.81 -16.77 -29.49
C SER A 5 -12.17 -15.41 -29.20
N VAL A 6 -12.59 -14.34 -29.92
CA VAL A 6 -11.97 -13.00 -29.76
C VAL A 6 -12.46 -12.32 -28.47
N LYS A 7 -13.74 -12.52 -28.08
CA LYS A 7 -14.27 -11.95 -26.84
C LYS A 7 -13.65 -12.59 -25.59
N SER A 8 -13.38 -13.88 -25.61
CA SER A 8 -12.75 -14.60 -24.47
C SER A 8 -11.29 -14.20 -24.27
N VAL A 9 -10.56 -13.91 -25.34
CA VAL A 9 -9.15 -13.44 -25.28
C VAL A 9 -9.09 -11.98 -24.81
N GLN A 10 -10.04 -11.13 -25.23
CA GLN A 10 -10.12 -9.75 -24.75
C GLN A 10 -10.50 -9.65 -23.26
N MET A 11 -11.35 -10.54 -22.75
CA MET A 11 -11.66 -10.60 -21.30
C MET A 11 -10.51 -11.11 -20.45
N ALA A 12 -9.62 -11.95 -21.00
CA ALA A 12 -8.42 -12.44 -20.30
C ALA A 12 -7.29 -11.41 -20.25
N LEU A 13 -7.33 -10.37 -21.11
CA LEU A 13 -6.35 -9.27 -21.14
C LEU A 13 -6.83 -8.00 -20.42
N GLN A 14 -8.11 -7.93 -20.05
CA GLN A 14 -8.63 -6.89 -19.17
C GLN A 14 -8.45 -7.40 -17.74
N GLY A 15 -7.52 -6.79 -16.98
CA GLY A 15 -7.39 -7.00 -15.55
C GLY A 15 -8.78 -6.88 -14.86
N LYS A 16 -8.97 -7.55 -13.73
CA LYS A 16 -10.21 -7.41 -12.95
C LYS A 16 -10.53 -5.92 -12.80
N PRO A 17 -11.80 -5.51 -12.96
CA PRO A 17 -12.18 -4.11 -12.79
C PRO A 17 -11.78 -3.64 -11.40
N ASP A 18 -11.38 -2.38 -11.29
CA ASP A 18 -11.12 -1.76 -9.99
C ASP A 18 -12.40 -1.79 -9.15
N VAL A 19 -12.26 -2.11 -7.85
CA VAL A 19 -13.38 -2.15 -6.91
C VAL A 19 -13.57 -0.74 -6.34
N GLU A 20 -14.76 -0.18 -6.53
CA GLU A 20 -15.14 1.12 -5.98
C GLU A 20 -16.23 0.94 -4.91
N PRO A 21 -15.84 0.66 -3.63
CA PRO A 21 -16.81 0.50 -2.56
C PRO A 21 -17.48 1.82 -2.23
N THR A 22 -18.79 1.78 -1.98
CA THR A 22 -19.55 2.94 -1.51
C THR A 22 -19.33 3.17 0.00
N ALA A 23 -19.57 4.40 0.47
CA ALA A 23 -19.53 4.72 1.89
C ALA A 23 -20.50 3.85 2.71
N ALA A 24 -21.67 3.54 2.16
CA ALA A 24 -22.66 2.68 2.81
C ALA A 24 -22.18 1.24 2.97
N GLU A 25 -21.55 0.66 1.95
CA GLU A 25 -20.96 -0.70 2.04
C GLU A 25 -19.84 -0.76 3.08
N VAL A 26 -18.97 0.26 3.10
CA VAL A 26 -17.90 0.36 4.10
C VAL A 26 -18.46 0.52 5.51
N ALA A 27 -19.50 1.34 5.68
CA ALA A 27 -20.14 1.56 6.99
C ALA A 27 -20.84 0.30 7.51
N ALA A 28 -21.45 -0.50 6.63
CA ALA A 28 -22.17 -1.72 7.00
C ALA A 28 -21.25 -2.80 7.59
N ASN A 29 -19.99 -2.81 7.25
CA ASN A 29 -19.02 -3.73 7.83
C ASN A 29 -18.42 -3.12 9.13
N ARG A 30 -18.47 -3.87 10.23
CA ARG A 30 -17.96 -3.40 11.53
C ARG A 30 -16.43 -3.33 11.62
N PHE A 31 -15.72 -4.08 10.79
CA PHE A 31 -14.26 -4.18 10.84
C PHE A 31 -13.59 -3.00 10.11
N PRO A 32 -12.34 -2.64 10.48
CA PRO A 32 -11.50 -1.75 9.70
C PRO A 32 -11.29 -2.29 8.28
N GLN A 33 -11.20 -1.40 7.29
CA GLN A 33 -11.12 -1.74 5.88
C GLN A 33 -10.12 -0.88 5.14
N ILE A 34 -9.38 -1.50 4.23
CA ILE A 34 -8.55 -0.82 3.23
C ILE A 34 -8.97 -1.25 1.83
N LYS A 35 -8.79 -0.39 0.85
CA LYS A 35 -8.79 -0.75 -0.57
C LYS A 35 -7.34 -0.94 -1.00
N VAL A 36 -7.06 -2.03 -1.67
CA VAL A 36 -5.74 -2.30 -2.29
C VAL A 36 -5.94 -2.50 -3.77
N THR A 37 -5.17 -1.76 -4.58
CA THR A 37 -5.18 -1.89 -6.05
C THR A 37 -3.77 -2.22 -6.52
N GLY A 38 -3.64 -3.23 -7.34
CA GLY A 38 -2.40 -3.69 -7.95
C GLY A 38 -2.60 -4.08 -9.42
N PRO A 39 -1.60 -4.68 -10.07
CA PRO A 39 -1.69 -5.07 -11.49
C PRO A 39 -2.83 -6.05 -11.80
N ALA A 40 -3.24 -6.86 -10.82
CA ALA A 40 -4.34 -7.82 -10.96
C ALA A 40 -5.73 -7.22 -10.71
N GLY A 41 -5.84 -5.93 -10.41
CA GLY A 41 -7.07 -5.23 -10.05
C GLY A 41 -7.14 -4.80 -8.61
N GLY A 42 -8.33 -4.36 -8.16
CA GLY A 42 -8.58 -3.88 -6.82
C GLY A 42 -9.35 -4.88 -5.95
N ALA A 43 -9.16 -4.76 -4.63
CA ALA A 43 -9.92 -5.51 -3.63
C ALA A 43 -10.10 -4.66 -2.35
N VAL A 44 -11.21 -4.90 -1.64
CA VAL A 44 -11.39 -4.42 -0.26
C VAL A 44 -10.91 -5.51 0.68
N LEU A 45 -10.01 -5.14 1.58
CA LEU A 45 -9.47 -6.05 2.59
C LEU A 45 -9.93 -5.60 3.98
N VAL A 46 -10.15 -6.56 4.86
CA VAL A 46 -10.53 -6.34 6.26
C VAL A 46 -9.37 -6.69 7.19
N LEU A 47 -9.24 -5.95 8.27
CA LEU A 47 -8.26 -6.23 9.31
C LEU A 47 -8.66 -7.52 10.04
N GLY A 48 -7.79 -8.52 10.00
CA GLY A 48 -8.00 -9.81 10.66
C GLY A 48 -7.30 -9.90 12.00
N ASN A 49 -6.00 -9.58 12.03
CA ASN A 49 -5.21 -9.62 13.26
C ASN A 49 -4.05 -8.61 13.23
N ILE A 50 -3.54 -8.33 14.42
CA ILE A 50 -2.36 -7.50 14.65
C ILE A 50 -1.40 -8.27 15.53
N ASP A 51 -0.14 -8.35 15.12
CA ASP A 51 0.93 -8.93 15.91
C ASP A 51 2.13 -7.98 15.91
N SER A 52 2.51 -7.50 17.11
CA SER A 52 3.66 -6.61 17.28
C SER A 52 3.67 -5.39 16.33
N GLY A 53 2.49 -4.79 16.10
CA GLY A 53 2.30 -3.66 15.19
C GLY A 53 2.12 -4.05 13.71
N ARG A 54 2.39 -5.30 13.33
CA ARG A 54 2.14 -5.82 11.99
C ARG A 54 0.68 -6.18 11.84
N GLN A 55 -0.03 -5.48 10.98
CA GLN A 55 -1.44 -5.66 10.67
C GLN A 55 -1.60 -6.60 9.49
N ALA A 56 -2.41 -7.65 9.62
CA ALA A 56 -2.76 -8.55 8.53
C ALA A 56 -4.15 -8.22 7.99
N TRP A 57 -4.22 -7.83 6.72
CA TRP A 57 -5.43 -7.44 6.02
C TRP A 57 -5.80 -8.49 4.98
N TYR A 58 -7.00 -9.04 5.08
CA TYR A 58 -7.47 -10.18 4.31
C TYR A 58 -8.50 -9.80 3.26
N SER A 59 -8.32 -10.28 2.03
CA SER A 59 -9.34 -10.24 0.99
C SER A 59 -10.26 -11.45 1.04
N SER A 60 -11.41 -11.37 0.38
CA SER A 60 -12.30 -12.52 0.16
C SER A 60 -11.65 -13.63 -0.72
N GLU A 61 -10.65 -13.29 -1.52
CA GLU A 61 -9.95 -14.20 -2.44
C GLU A 61 -8.67 -14.80 -1.83
N ARG A 62 -8.53 -14.77 -0.51
CA ARG A 62 -7.39 -15.31 0.25
C ARG A 62 -6.05 -14.60 0.03
N SER A 63 -6.05 -13.42 -0.55
CA SER A 63 -4.85 -12.59 -0.56
C SER A 63 -4.72 -11.86 0.77
N ILE A 64 -3.48 -11.65 1.21
CA ILE A 64 -3.18 -10.93 2.45
C ILE A 64 -2.18 -9.80 2.12
N VAL A 65 -2.41 -8.63 2.70
CA VAL A 65 -1.43 -7.54 2.72
C VAL A 65 -1.08 -7.26 4.17
N PHE A 66 0.22 -7.20 4.44
CA PHE A 66 0.73 -6.87 5.76
C PHE A 66 1.21 -5.42 5.80
N LEU A 67 0.68 -4.66 6.75
CA LEU A 67 1.09 -3.27 6.98
C LEU A 67 1.74 -3.13 8.35
N ASN A 68 2.75 -2.27 8.43
CA ASN A 68 3.29 -1.75 9.69
C ASN A 68 3.46 -0.23 9.56
N ASP A 69 2.84 0.56 10.42
CA ASP A 69 2.77 2.04 10.33
C ASP A 69 2.31 2.57 8.96
N GLY A 70 1.45 1.82 8.25
CA GLY A 70 0.98 2.15 6.91
C GLY A 70 1.95 1.78 5.77
N VAL A 71 3.09 1.16 6.11
CA VAL A 71 4.06 0.64 5.14
C VAL A 71 3.75 -0.80 4.82
N VAL A 72 3.75 -1.17 3.53
CA VAL A 72 3.59 -2.56 3.10
C VAL A 72 4.86 -3.33 3.44
N VAL A 73 4.75 -4.30 4.35
CA VAL A 73 5.88 -5.11 4.82
C VAL A 73 5.81 -6.55 4.35
N GLY A 74 4.74 -6.93 3.67
CA GLY A 74 4.59 -8.26 3.09
C GLY A 74 3.28 -8.40 2.33
N THR A 75 3.24 -9.38 1.42
CA THR A 75 2.02 -9.80 0.72
C THR A 75 1.95 -11.32 0.67
N HIS A 76 0.75 -11.87 0.53
CA HIS A 76 0.55 -13.29 0.27
C HIS A 76 -0.58 -13.48 -0.74
N GLY A 77 -0.40 -14.44 -1.67
CA GLY A 77 -1.39 -14.73 -2.71
C GLY A 77 -1.38 -13.73 -3.87
N SER A 78 -0.32 -12.93 -4.01
CA SER A 78 -0.04 -12.04 -5.15
C SER A 78 1.13 -12.57 -5.99
N SER A 79 1.29 -12.03 -7.19
CA SER A 79 2.49 -12.28 -8.01
C SER A 79 2.88 -10.96 -8.70
N PRO A 80 4.07 -10.41 -8.41
CA PRO A 80 5.07 -10.89 -7.44
C PRO A 80 4.54 -10.88 -5.99
N GLU A 81 5.15 -11.69 -5.13
CA GLU A 81 4.86 -11.73 -3.69
C GLU A 81 6.03 -11.11 -2.92
N LEU A 82 5.73 -10.10 -2.11
CA LEU A 82 6.66 -9.55 -1.14
C LEU A 82 6.66 -10.46 0.08
N GLN A 83 7.67 -11.31 0.22
CA GLN A 83 7.79 -12.22 1.35
C GLN A 83 8.03 -11.46 2.65
N ASP A 84 8.94 -10.49 2.59
CA ASP A 84 9.24 -9.61 3.71
C ASP A 84 9.88 -8.29 3.25
N MET A 85 9.62 -7.23 3.99
CA MET A 85 10.32 -5.95 3.89
C MET A 85 10.63 -5.46 5.30
N THR A 86 11.91 -5.31 5.59
CA THR A 86 12.39 -4.75 6.87
C THR A 86 13.00 -3.38 6.68
N LEU A 87 12.81 -2.52 7.67
CA LEU A 87 13.50 -1.25 7.81
C LEU A 87 14.71 -1.44 8.72
N GLU A 88 15.86 -0.90 8.31
CA GLU A 88 17.05 -0.87 9.15
C GLU A 88 17.07 0.45 9.93
N GLY A 89 17.12 0.38 11.26
CA GLY A 89 17.06 1.53 12.16
C GLY A 89 15.65 2.02 12.46
N ASP A 90 15.52 3.27 12.93
CA ASP A 90 14.25 3.85 13.35
C ASP A 90 13.36 4.16 12.15
N SER A 91 12.09 3.78 12.24
CA SER A 91 11.09 4.04 11.19
C SER A 91 10.59 5.48 11.25
N PRO A 92 10.70 6.28 10.18
CA PRO A 92 10.11 7.61 10.13
C PRO A 92 8.61 7.60 9.81
N PHE A 93 8.03 6.43 9.48
CA PHE A 93 6.69 6.34 8.90
C PHE A 93 5.56 6.64 9.88
N HIS A 94 5.81 6.55 11.19
CA HIS A 94 4.86 6.99 12.21
C HIS A 94 4.74 8.53 12.30
N ALA A 95 5.69 9.28 11.72
CA ALA A 95 5.76 10.74 11.80
C ALA A 95 6.17 11.43 10.49
N LEU A 96 5.73 10.90 9.33
CA LEU A 96 6.08 11.45 8.01
C LEU A 96 5.75 12.93 7.83
N HIS A 97 4.77 13.46 8.58
CA HIS A 97 4.41 14.90 8.55
C HIS A 97 5.49 15.83 9.13
N ARG A 98 6.51 15.29 9.80
CA ARG A 98 7.59 16.03 10.46
C ARG A 98 8.98 15.70 9.94
N ILE A 99 9.08 14.92 8.86
CA ILE A 99 10.39 14.55 8.31
C ILE A 99 11.10 15.77 7.74
N ALA A 100 12.43 15.76 7.78
CA ALA A 100 13.26 16.67 6.99
C ALA A 100 13.42 16.14 5.57
N ASP A 101 13.44 17.04 4.58
CA ASP A 101 13.76 16.67 3.20
C ASP A 101 15.15 16.02 3.13
N GLY A 102 15.25 14.95 2.36
CA GLY A 102 16.48 14.17 2.25
C GLY A 102 16.68 13.13 3.35
N THR A 103 15.72 12.97 4.29
CA THR A 103 15.73 11.85 5.24
C THR A 103 15.84 10.53 4.48
N THR A 104 16.81 9.69 4.87
CA THR A 104 17.05 8.39 4.23
C THR A 104 16.50 7.25 5.07
N VAL A 105 16.03 6.22 4.37
CA VAL A 105 15.51 4.97 4.95
C VAL A 105 16.23 3.82 4.30
N GLN A 106 16.79 2.92 5.10
CA GLN A 106 17.39 1.69 4.59
C GLN A 106 16.35 0.57 4.66
N ARG A 107 16.13 -0.08 3.52
CA ARG A 107 15.17 -1.16 3.35
C ARG A 107 15.85 -2.43 2.89
N ARG A 108 15.33 -3.56 3.31
CA ARG A 108 15.70 -4.87 2.81
C ARG A 108 14.44 -5.58 2.33
N TYR A 109 14.48 -6.09 1.10
CA TYR A 109 13.34 -6.74 0.47
C TYR A 109 13.65 -8.19 0.14
N ASP A 110 12.67 -9.07 0.39
CA ASP A 110 12.63 -10.47 -0.04
C ASP A 110 11.42 -10.66 -0.95
N VAL A 111 11.65 -11.02 -2.23
CA VAL A 111 10.60 -11.07 -3.27
C VAL A 111 10.64 -12.40 -4.02
N MET A 112 9.44 -12.95 -4.26
CA MET A 112 9.21 -14.14 -5.09
C MET A 112 8.50 -13.75 -6.40
N PRO A 113 8.63 -14.54 -7.49
CA PRO A 113 9.14 -15.91 -7.58
C PRO A 113 10.65 -16.04 -7.80
N ASP A 114 11.37 -14.95 -8.10
CA ASP A 114 12.77 -15.01 -8.55
C ASP A 114 13.78 -15.26 -7.40
N TYR A 115 13.30 -15.62 -6.20
CA TYR A 115 14.15 -15.87 -5.02
C TYR A 115 15.11 -14.72 -4.73
N ARG A 116 14.65 -13.49 -4.87
CA ARG A 116 15.46 -12.28 -4.63
C ARG A 116 15.38 -11.91 -3.16
N TYR A 117 16.38 -12.33 -2.41
CA TYR A 117 16.45 -12.12 -0.97
C TYR A 117 17.52 -11.10 -0.58
N GLY A 118 17.24 -10.35 0.49
CA GLY A 118 18.17 -9.40 1.09
C GLY A 118 18.52 -8.21 0.20
N MET A 119 17.65 -7.86 -0.75
CA MET A 119 17.88 -6.72 -1.64
C MET A 119 17.93 -5.43 -0.84
N LYS A 120 19.07 -4.74 -0.90
CA LYS A 120 19.28 -3.47 -0.18
C LYS A 120 18.82 -2.31 -1.03
N VAL A 121 17.90 -1.53 -0.49
CA VAL A 121 17.32 -0.37 -1.16
C VAL A 121 17.34 0.82 -0.22
N THR A 122 17.86 1.95 -0.68
CA THR A 122 17.81 3.21 0.03
C THR A 122 16.64 4.04 -0.47
N GLY A 123 15.74 4.41 0.44
CA GLY A 123 14.69 5.40 0.21
C GLY A 123 15.16 6.78 0.62
N THR A 124 14.87 7.80 -0.19
CA THR A 124 15.10 9.21 0.16
C THR A 124 13.76 9.94 0.16
N LEU A 125 13.37 10.47 1.31
CA LEU A 125 12.08 11.11 1.55
C LEU A 125 12.13 12.61 1.22
N ALA A 126 11.04 13.13 0.64
CA ALA A 126 10.83 14.54 0.39
C ALA A 126 9.34 14.90 0.50
N ILE A 127 9.05 16.05 1.11
CA ILE A 127 7.70 16.61 1.18
C ILE A 127 7.44 17.39 -0.13
N LEU A 128 6.39 17.00 -0.87
CA LEU A 128 6.03 17.66 -2.14
C LEU A 128 5.00 18.78 -1.97
N GLY A 129 4.31 18.83 -0.82
CA GLY A 129 3.26 19.81 -0.55
C GLY A 129 1.95 19.18 -0.12
N LYS A 130 0.88 19.97 -0.18
CA LYS A 130 -0.47 19.51 0.19
C LYS A 130 -1.30 19.21 -1.04
N GLU A 131 -2.08 18.15 -0.96
CA GLU A 131 -3.02 17.71 -2.01
C GLU A 131 -4.39 17.40 -1.44
N LYS A 132 -5.43 17.64 -2.25
CA LYS A 132 -6.80 17.25 -1.92
C LYS A 132 -7.04 15.83 -2.43
N VAL A 133 -7.25 14.89 -1.52
CA VAL A 133 -7.51 13.48 -1.82
C VAL A 133 -8.96 13.17 -1.47
N HIS A 134 -9.66 12.49 -2.38
CA HIS A 134 -11.01 11.97 -2.15
C HIS A 134 -10.91 10.53 -1.69
N ILE A 135 -11.53 10.23 -0.54
CA ILE A 135 -11.65 8.87 0.00
C ILE A 135 -13.13 8.69 0.36
N LEU A 136 -13.80 7.82 -0.37
CA LEU A 136 -15.26 7.70 -0.34
C LEU A 136 -15.90 9.08 -0.58
N GLU A 137 -16.80 9.50 0.28
CA GLU A 137 -17.47 10.81 0.20
C GLU A 137 -16.67 11.96 0.88
N SER A 138 -15.55 11.64 1.51
CA SER A 138 -14.74 12.61 2.25
C SER A 138 -13.64 13.20 1.37
N LYS A 139 -13.49 14.53 1.44
CA LYS A 139 -12.37 15.27 0.84
C LYS A 139 -11.39 15.67 1.94
N ARG A 140 -10.14 15.23 1.82
CA ARG A 140 -9.09 15.48 2.80
C ARG A 140 -7.96 16.29 2.18
N GLU A 141 -7.47 17.30 2.86
CA GLU A 141 -6.22 17.98 2.52
C GLU A 141 -5.08 17.25 3.23
N LEU A 142 -4.28 16.52 2.47
CA LEU A 142 -3.21 15.67 2.96
C LEU A 142 -1.85 16.15 2.49
N LEU A 143 -0.83 15.90 3.28
CA LEU A 143 0.55 16.15 2.92
C LEU A 143 1.05 15.03 2.02
N HIS A 144 1.53 15.37 0.83
CA HIS A 144 2.11 14.42 -0.11
C HIS A 144 3.61 14.27 0.15
N VAL A 145 4.02 13.07 0.49
CA VAL A 145 5.42 12.70 0.71
C VAL A 145 5.84 11.70 -0.36
N ARG A 146 6.97 11.94 -1.00
CA ARG A 146 7.60 11.00 -1.93
C ARG A 146 8.80 10.35 -1.27
N GLU A 147 8.99 9.07 -1.52
CA GLU A 147 10.20 8.33 -1.19
C GLU A 147 10.80 7.77 -2.48
N ARG A 148 11.98 8.24 -2.85
CA ARG A 148 12.72 7.71 -4.01
C ARG A 148 13.54 6.51 -3.60
N LEU A 149 13.23 5.35 -4.17
CA LEU A 149 13.91 4.07 -3.93
C LEU A 149 15.03 3.84 -4.94
N GLN A 150 16.23 3.51 -4.46
CA GLN A 150 17.39 3.18 -5.28
C GLN A 150 18.22 2.06 -4.63
N GLY A 151 18.67 1.10 -5.42
CA GLY A 151 19.55 0.00 -4.99
C GLY A 151 19.09 -1.35 -5.55
N ASP A 152 19.99 -2.29 -5.69
CA ASP A 152 19.76 -3.69 -6.09
C ASP A 152 18.68 -3.91 -7.18
N GLY A 153 18.72 -3.10 -8.25
CA GLY A 153 17.76 -3.13 -9.35
C GLY A 153 16.48 -2.33 -9.12
N TRP A 154 16.35 -1.65 -8.00
CA TRP A 154 15.25 -0.75 -7.70
C TRP A 154 15.53 0.67 -8.18
N LYS A 155 14.56 1.24 -8.89
CA LYS A 155 14.50 2.64 -9.28
C LYS A 155 13.03 3.03 -9.36
N ARG A 156 12.42 3.31 -8.23
CA ARG A 156 10.98 3.57 -8.09
C ARG A 156 10.74 4.72 -7.12
N ASP A 157 9.57 5.32 -7.23
CA ASP A 157 9.08 6.27 -6.25
C ASP A 157 7.88 5.65 -5.52
N ASN A 158 7.92 5.69 -4.18
CA ASN A 158 6.75 5.50 -3.33
C ASN A 158 6.12 6.86 -3.04
N HIS A 159 4.82 6.86 -2.86
CA HIS A 159 4.06 8.05 -2.51
C HIS A 159 3.18 7.79 -1.30
N TYR A 160 3.12 8.76 -0.40
CA TYR A 160 2.31 8.72 0.82
C TYR A 160 1.52 10.00 0.95
N TRP A 161 0.22 9.91 1.21
CA TRP A 161 -0.64 11.04 1.55
C TRP A 161 -1.01 10.92 3.01
N VAL A 162 -0.44 11.81 3.82
CA VAL A 162 -0.49 11.74 5.27
C VAL A 162 -1.29 12.89 5.87
N ASP A 163 -1.92 12.63 6.99
CA ASP A 163 -2.58 13.66 7.77
C ASP A 163 -1.53 14.64 8.32
N PRO A 164 -1.63 15.95 8.01
CA PRO A 164 -0.65 16.93 8.48
C PRO A 164 -0.63 17.13 10.00
N ALA A 165 -1.68 16.74 10.70
CA ALA A 165 -1.79 16.90 12.14
C ALA A 165 -1.12 15.77 12.94
N ASN A 166 -1.20 14.53 12.43
CA ASN A 166 -0.78 13.34 13.20
C ASN A 166 0.09 12.36 12.40
N GLY A 167 0.29 12.57 11.09
CA GLY A 167 1.12 11.72 10.25
C GLY A 167 0.47 10.39 9.83
N PHE A 168 -0.84 10.20 10.06
CA PHE A 168 -1.53 9.01 9.63
C PHE A 168 -1.55 8.90 8.09
N ILE A 169 -1.15 7.75 7.56
CA ILE A 169 -1.10 7.50 6.12
C ILE A 169 -2.50 7.09 5.63
N TRP A 170 -3.20 8.02 4.98
CA TRP A 170 -4.53 7.76 4.42
C TRP A 170 -4.49 7.04 3.10
N LYS A 171 -3.49 7.33 2.29
CA LYS A 171 -3.28 6.73 0.98
C LYS A 171 -1.79 6.55 0.74
N SER A 172 -1.42 5.49 0.05
CA SER A 172 -0.05 5.29 -0.41
C SER A 172 0.00 4.54 -1.74
N ILE A 173 1.09 4.74 -2.48
CA ILE A 173 1.51 3.90 -3.60
C ILE A 173 2.90 3.40 -3.25
N GLN A 174 3.06 2.10 -3.10
CA GLN A 174 4.29 1.50 -2.61
C GLN A 174 4.76 0.36 -3.50
N ALA A 175 6.03 0.40 -3.89
CA ALA A 175 6.66 -0.68 -4.63
C ALA A 175 6.86 -1.91 -3.73
N ILE A 176 6.39 -3.06 -4.19
CA ILE A 176 6.55 -4.37 -3.56
C ILE A 176 7.57 -5.25 -4.30
N ALA A 177 7.92 -4.85 -5.51
CA ALA A 177 8.96 -5.44 -6.34
C ALA A 177 9.54 -4.33 -7.25
N PRO A 178 10.68 -4.56 -7.93
CA PRO A 178 11.30 -3.54 -8.78
C PRO A 178 10.39 -2.94 -9.87
N ASP A 179 9.40 -3.67 -10.32
CA ASP A 179 8.46 -3.30 -11.39
C ASP A 179 7.00 -3.24 -10.96
N THR A 180 6.70 -3.56 -9.70
CA THR A 180 5.32 -3.71 -9.22
C THR A 180 5.07 -2.85 -7.99
N SER A 181 3.96 -2.11 -8.01
CA SER A 181 3.49 -1.30 -6.88
C SER A 181 2.05 -1.64 -6.53
N LEU A 182 1.70 -1.40 -5.25
CA LEU A 182 0.33 -1.43 -4.75
C LEU A 182 -0.11 -0.03 -4.34
N GLU A 183 -1.33 0.35 -4.68
CA GLU A 183 -2.03 1.45 -4.05
C GLU A 183 -2.81 0.93 -2.85
N VAL A 184 -2.68 1.58 -1.71
CA VAL A 184 -3.41 1.29 -0.48
C VAL A 184 -4.17 2.53 -0.04
N VAL A 185 -5.47 2.41 0.20
CA VAL A 185 -6.34 3.50 0.66
C VAL A 185 -7.08 3.05 1.92
N GLN A 186 -6.99 3.85 2.98
CA GLN A 186 -7.72 3.63 4.22
C GLN A 186 -9.19 4.03 4.03
N LEU A 187 -10.09 3.05 3.96
CA LEU A 187 -11.53 3.28 3.86
C LEU A 187 -12.16 3.48 5.25
N LYS A 188 -11.80 2.60 6.18
CA LYS A 188 -12.20 2.62 7.58
C LYS A 188 -10.97 2.26 8.43
N PRO A 189 -10.24 3.25 8.95
CA PRO A 189 -9.02 3.02 9.70
C PRO A 189 -9.25 2.22 10.98
N TYR A 190 -8.23 1.51 11.43
CA TYR A 190 -8.20 0.96 12.78
C TYR A 190 -8.09 2.10 13.79
N SER A 191 -9.02 2.17 14.75
CA SER A 191 -9.14 3.33 15.62
C SER A 191 -7.92 3.61 16.49
N GLN A 192 -7.17 2.57 16.89
CA GLN A 192 -5.96 2.75 17.69
C GLN A 192 -4.83 3.41 16.90
N ASP A 193 -4.76 3.21 15.58
CA ASP A 193 -3.76 3.86 14.72
C ASP A 193 -3.95 5.39 14.70
N LEU A 194 -5.18 5.86 14.91
CA LEU A 194 -5.49 7.29 14.98
C LEU A 194 -5.23 7.88 16.37
N GLN A 195 -5.28 7.06 17.44
CA GLN A 195 -5.11 7.49 18.83
C GLN A 195 -3.64 7.51 19.27
N ASN A 196 -2.79 6.67 18.66
CA ASN A 196 -1.39 6.48 19.06
C ASN A 196 -0.40 7.39 18.29
N ARG A 197 -0.90 8.42 17.58
CA ARG A 197 -0.08 9.33 16.76
C ARG A 197 -0.10 10.77 17.22
#